data_27f05046a93306e569ba26af86ced4ee
#
_entry.id   27f05046a93306e569ba26af86ced4ee
#
_cell.length_a   1.000
_cell.length_b   1.000
_cell.length_c   1.000
_cell.angle_alpha   90.00
_cell.angle_beta   90.00
_cell.angle_gamma   90.00
#
_symmetry.space_group_name_H-M   'P 1'
#
loop_
_entity.id
_entity.type
_entity.pdbx_description
1 polymer ?
#
loop_
_entity_poly.entity_id
_entity_poly.type
_entity_poly.pdbx_seq_one_letter_code
_entity_poly.pdbx_strand_id
1 'polypeptide(L)'
;MNNIKCVLFDLDGTLADTSKDMCDCLNIILERRNLKKVDCSELKFHISRGVVGIIEYASYVNGRSVDSSLMRTEFLEDYKKNCITKTELVPGMDFLLSELENMSIQWGVVTNLSLIHI
;
A
#
# COMPACT_ATOMS: atom_id res chain seq x y z
N MET A 1 19.81 -21.11 -19.02
CA MET A 1 19.01 -22.13 -18.37
C MET A 1 18.50 -21.63 -17.04
N ASN A 2 17.26 -21.67 -16.86
CA ASN A 2 16.67 -21.00 -15.73
C ASN A 2 16.21 -22.00 -14.67
N ASN A 3 16.72 -21.85 -13.45
CA ASN A 3 16.36 -22.69 -12.32
C ASN A 3 15.44 -22.01 -11.34
N ILE A 4 14.75 -20.95 -11.76
CA ILE A 4 13.82 -20.24 -10.90
C ILE A 4 12.64 -21.14 -10.59
N LYS A 5 12.36 -21.30 -9.30
CA LYS A 5 11.25 -22.12 -8.82
C LYS A 5 10.18 -21.30 -8.10
N CYS A 6 10.52 -20.07 -7.73
CA CYS A 6 9.61 -19.20 -7.00
C CYS A 6 9.91 -17.74 -7.33
N VAL A 7 8.86 -16.94 -7.45
CA VAL A 7 8.97 -15.50 -7.61
C VAL A 7 8.22 -14.83 -6.47
N LEU A 8 8.87 -13.89 -5.80
CA LEU A 8 8.24 -13.12 -4.73
C LEU A 8 7.98 -11.70 -5.25
N PHE A 9 6.78 -11.22 -5.03
CA PHE A 9 6.36 -9.89 -5.46
C PHE A 9 6.22 -8.98 -4.25
N ASP A 10 6.68 -7.74 -4.39
CA ASP A 10 6.23 -6.68 -3.51
C ASP A 10 4.75 -6.43 -3.81
N LEU A 11 3.96 -6.10 -2.80
CA LEU A 11 2.52 -5.92 -2.99
C LEU A 11 2.20 -4.53 -3.52
N ASP A 12 2.56 -3.51 -2.74
CA ASP A 12 2.06 -2.16 -2.97
C ASP A 12 2.76 -1.50 -4.15
N GLY A 13 2.00 -1.26 -5.21
CA GLY A 13 2.53 -0.65 -6.42
C GLY A 13 3.25 -1.61 -7.35
N THR A 14 3.39 -2.87 -6.97
CA THR A 14 4.02 -3.89 -7.81
C THR A 14 2.99 -4.91 -8.26
N LEU A 15 2.47 -5.71 -7.35
CA LEU A 15 1.44 -6.69 -7.67
C LEU A 15 0.06 -6.04 -7.77
N ALA A 16 -0.24 -5.16 -6.83
CA ALA A 16 -1.54 -4.51 -6.74
C ALA A 16 -1.38 -3.00 -6.57
N ASP A 17 -2.27 -2.25 -7.19
CA ASP A 17 -2.35 -0.80 -6.99
C ASP A 17 -3.22 -0.53 -5.77
N THR A 18 -2.58 -0.36 -4.63
CA THR A 18 -3.23 -0.11 -3.34
C THR A 18 -3.28 1.37 -3.00
N SER A 19 -2.74 2.23 -3.85
CA SER A 19 -2.53 3.63 -3.53
C SER A 19 -3.82 4.40 -3.26
N LYS A 20 -4.87 4.11 -4.00
CA LYS A 20 -6.14 4.82 -3.83
C LYS A 20 -6.80 4.50 -2.49
N ASP A 21 -6.83 3.22 -2.12
CA ASP A 21 -7.41 2.83 -0.84
C ASP A 21 -6.61 3.36 0.33
N MET A 22 -5.29 3.36 0.23
CA MET A 22 -4.43 3.94 1.26
C MET A 22 -4.64 5.44 1.38
N CYS A 23 -4.75 6.13 0.25
CA CYS A 23 -4.97 7.57 0.24
C CYS A 23 -6.32 7.94 0.84
N ASP A 24 -7.36 7.22 0.47
CA ASP A 24 -8.69 7.47 1.03
C ASP A 24 -8.70 7.26 2.54
N CYS A 25 -8.07 6.19 3.01
CA CYS A 25 -7.97 5.90 4.43
C CYS A 25 -7.23 7.02 5.18
N LEU A 26 -6.07 7.42 4.65
CA LEU A 26 -5.28 8.49 5.25
C LEU A 26 -6.07 9.80 5.30
N ASN A 27 -6.72 10.16 4.20
CA ASN A 27 -7.46 11.42 4.12
C ASN A 27 -8.65 11.47 5.06
N ILE A 28 -9.31 10.34 5.30
CA ILE A 28 -10.38 10.27 6.30
C ILE A 28 -9.81 10.60 7.69
N ILE A 29 -8.66 10.04 8.01
CA ILE A 29 -8.02 10.29 9.30
C ILE A 29 -7.57 11.75 9.42
N LEU A 30 -6.97 12.30 8.37
CA LEU A 30 -6.53 13.69 8.36
C LEU A 30 -7.71 14.64 8.55
N GLU A 31 -8.81 14.40 7.86
CA GLU A 31 -10.01 15.20 7.98
C GLU A 31 -10.59 15.13 9.40
N ARG A 32 -10.60 13.93 9.99
CA ARG A 32 -11.06 13.72 11.36
C ARG A 32 -10.25 14.53 12.37
N ARG A 33 -8.97 14.77 12.05
CA ARG A 33 -8.06 15.53 12.92
C ARG A 33 -7.93 16.99 12.53
N ASN A 34 -8.76 17.47 11.61
CA ASN A 34 -8.70 18.84 11.08
C ASN A 34 -7.35 19.19 10.45
N LEU A 35 -6.75 18.20 9.79
CA LEU A 35 -5.51 18.36 9.05
C LEU A 35 -5.81 18.41 7.55
N LYS A 36 -4.85 18.93 6.79
CA LYS A 36 -4.98 18.99 5.34
C LYS A 36 -4.88 17.61 4.74
N LYS A 37 -5.75 17.34 3.78
CA LYS A 37 -5.67 16.12 2.98
C LYS A 37 -4.45 16.13 2.09
N VAL A 38 -4.00 14.94 1.71
CA VAL A 38 -2.88 14.76 0.78
C VAL A 38 -3.41 14.51 -0.63
N ASP A 39 -2.59 14.82 -1.61
CA ASP A 39 -2.86 14.51 -3.01
C ASP A 39 -2.52 13.04 -3.26
N CYS A 40 -3.49 12.28 -3.73
CA CYS A 40 -3.29 10.84 -3.94
C CYS A 40 -2.27 10.53 -5.03
N SER A 41 -2.15 11.39 -6.04
CA SER A 41 -1.16 11.18 -7.08
C SER A 41 0.28 11.36 -6.57
N GLU A 42 0.46 12.19 -5.55
CA GLU A 42 1.77 12.38 -4.90
C GLU A 42 2.03 11.30 -3.85
N LEU A 43 1.00 10.90 -3.13
CA LEU A 43 1.14 9.91 -2.06
C LEU A 43 1.74 8.60 -2.55
N LYS A 44 1.40 8.18 -3.76
CA LYS A 44 1.87 6.90 -4.28
C LYS A 44 3.39 6.78 -4.34
N PHE A 45 4.12 7.91 -4.41
CA PHE A 45 5.57 7.90 -4.40
C PHE A 45 6.16 7.64 -3.01
N HIS A 46 5.33 7.67 -1.97
CA HIS A 46 5.76 7.49 -0.58
C HIS A 46 5.35 6.15 0.00
N ILE A 47 4.56 5.38 -0.73
CA ILE A 47 3.99 4.12 -0.24
C ILE A 47 5.04 3.04 -0.06
N SER A 48 6.10 3.04 -0.86
CA SER A 48 7.16 2.03 -0.78
C SER A 48 7.84 1.97 0.59
N ARG A 49 7.78 3.07 1.35
CA ARG A 49 8.33 3.13 2.70
C ARG A 49 7.33 2.69 3.77
N GLY A 50 6.20 2.14 3.35
CA GLY A 50 5.16 1.69 4.26
C GLY A 50 4.42 2.83 4.94
N VAL A 51 3.80 2.52 6.07
CA VAL A 51 2.99 3.49 6.81
C VAL A 51 3.83 4.69 7.27
N VAL A 52 5.10 4.45 7.60
CA VAL A 52 6.01 5.52 8.01
C VAL A 52 6.13 6.58 6.91
N GLY A 53 6.33 6.16 5.67
CA GLY A 53 6.42 7.09 4.54
C GLY A 53 5.14 7.86 4.31
N ILE A 54 4.00 7.21 4.46
CA ILE A 54 2.68 7.84 4.33
C ILE A 54 2.49 8.94 5.37
N ILE A 55 2.82 8.65 6.62
CA ILE A 55 2.66 9.61 7.73
C ILE A 55 3.66 10.75 7.60
N GLU A 56 4.89 10.47 7.20
CA GLU A 56 5.87 11.51 6.96
C GLU A 56 5.40 12.48 5.88
N TYR A 57 4.82 11.97 4.81
CA TYR A 57 4.29 12.83 3.77
C TYR A 57 3.14 13.69 4.28
N ALA A 58 2.24 13.12 5.07
CA ALA A 58 1.15 13.87 5.69
C ALA A 58 1.68 15.00 6.59
N SER A 59 2.73 14.73 7.35
CA SER A 59 3.40 15.74 8.17
C SER A 59 3.98 16.85 7.33
N TYR A 60 4.63 16.49 6.24
CA TYR A 60 5.21 17.47 5.31
C TYR A 60 4.13 18.39 4.72
N VAL A 61 3.04 17.83 4.25
CA VAL A 61 1.94 18.61 3.65
C VAL A 61 1.33 19.56 4.68
N ASN A 62 1.26 19.17 5.94
CA ASN A 62 0.69 19.99 6.99
C ASN A 62 1.68 20.94 7.65
N GLY A 63 2.96 20.89 7.25
CA GLY A 63 3.97 21.78 7.77
C GLY A 63 4.28 21.59 9.25
N ARG A 64 3.94 20.44 9.82
CA ARG A 64 4.18 20.13 11.22
C ARG A 64 4.21 18.62 11.42
N SER A 65 4.89 18.17 12.47
CA SER A 65 4.85 16.77 12.87
C SER A 65 3.47 16.39 13.38
N VAL A 66 2.98 15.26 12.92
CA VAL A 66 1.79 14.63 13.50
C VAL A 66 2.25 13.53 14.46
N ASP A 67 1.38 13.12 15.38
CA ASP A 67 1.70 12.01 16.29
C ASP A 67 1.74 10.72 15.46
N SER A 68 2.94 10.31 15.07
CA SER A 68 3.12 9.20 14.16
C SER A 68 2.71 7.86 14.76
N SER A 69 2.87 7.68 16.07
CA SER A 69 2.46 6.44 16.74
C SER A 69 0.95 6.24 16.70
N LEU A 70 0.21 7.26 17.13
CA LEU A 70 -1.25 7.21 17.13
C LEU A 70 -1.79 7.12 15.72
N MET A 71 -1.24 7.89 14.82
CA MET A 71 -1.70 7.91 13.45
C MET A 71 -1.44 6.60 12.72
N ARG A 72 -0.29 6.00 13.00
CA ARG A 72 0.03 4.68 12.47
C ARG A 72 -0.96 3.62 12.94
N THR A 73 -1.25 3.60 14.23
CA THR A 73 -2.21 2.66 14.80
C THR A 73 -3.59 2.86 14.20
N GLU A 74 -4.04 4.09 14.14
CA GLU A 74 -5.34 4.43 13.57
C GLU A 74 -5.42 4.04 12.10
N PHE A 75 -4.38 4.35 11.32
CA PHE A 75 -4.32 4.00 9.92
C PHE A 75 -4.41 2.47 9.71
N LEU A 76 -3.62 1.72 10.46
CA LEU A 76 -3.61 0.27 10.32
C LEU A 76 -4.96 -0.35 10.68
N GLU A 77 -5.59 0.14 11.74
CA GLU A 77 -6.91 -0.35 12.14
C GLU A 77 -7.98 -0.02 11.10
N ASP A 78 -8.01 1.22 10.64
CA ASP A 78 -8.99 1.65 9.65
C ASP A 78 -8.77 0.96 8.30
N TYR A 79 -7.54 0.84 7.90
CA TYR A 79 -7.21 0.17 6.65
C TYR A 79 -7.63 -1.30 6.68
N LYS A 80 -7.40 -1.96 7.79
CA LYS A 80 -7.80 -3.35 7.98
C LYS A 80 -9.31 -3.55 7.91
N LYS A 81 -10.09 -2.60 8.43
CA LYS A 81 -11.55 -2.73 8.52
C LYS A 81 -12.27 -2.34 7.24
N ASN A 82 -11.79 -1.29 6.55
CA ASN A 82 -12.61 -0.61 5.55
C ASN A 82 -12.03 -0.61 4.15
N CYS A 83 -10.91 -1.28 3.94
CA CYS A 83 -10.06 -0.68 2.97
C CYS A 83 -9.91 -1.31 1.63
N ILE A 84 -10.26 -2.43 1.31
CA ILE A 84 -9.88 -2.92 -0.02
C ILE A 84 -11.08 -2.84 -0.96
N THR A 85 -11.41 -1.63 -1.38
CA THR A 85 -12.53 -1.39 -2.27
C THR A 85 -12.11 -1.03 -3.69
N LYS A 86 -10.98 -0.35 -3.85
CA LYS A 86 -10.52 0.13 -5.16
C LYS A 86 -9.20 -0.49 -5.59
N THR A 87 -8.65 -1.37 -4.79
CA THR A 87 -7.39 -2.04 -5.11
C THR A 87 -7.58 -3.00 -6.27
N GLU A 88 -6.72 -2.89 -7.25
CA GLU A 88 -6.73 -3.74 -8.44
C GLU A 88 -5.32 -4.24 -8.72
N LEU A 89 -5.22 -5.36 -9.41
CA LEU A 89 -3.93 -5.81 -9.91
C LEU A 89 -3.35 -4.77 -10.86
N VAL A 90 -2.04 -4.56 -10.76
CA VAL A 90 -1.35 -3.72 -11.72
C VAL A 90 -1.51 -4.34 -13.12
N PRO A 91 -1.78 -3.52 -14.15
CA PRO A 91 -1.99 -4.05 -15.50
C PRO A 91 -0.88 -5.00 -15.95
N GLY A 92 -1.28 -6.15 -16.46
CA GLY A 92 -0.35 -7.19 -16.90
C GLY A 92 -0.01 -8.22 -15.83
N MET A 93 -0.32 -7.97 -14.55
CA MET A 93 0.00 -8.92 -13.48
C MET A 93 -0.82 -10.20 -13.56
N ASP A 94 -2.09 -10.10 -13.93
CA ASP A 94 -2.93 -11.27 -14.11
C ASP A 94 -2.35 -12.21 -15.16
N PHE A 95 -1.87 -11.65 -16.27
CA PHE A 95 -1.21 -12.43 -17.33
C PHE A 95 0.09 -13.06 -16.80
N LEU A 96 0.92 -12.28 -16.11
CA LEU A 96 2.18 -12.77 -15.58
C LEU A 96 1.97 -13.91 -14.59
N LEU A 97 1.02 -13.76 -13.66
CA LEU A 97 0.74 -14.81 -12.69
C LEU A 97 0.27 -16.09 -13.37
N SER A 98 -0.59 -15.98 -14.39
CA SER A 98 -1.04 -17.14 -15.16
C SER A 98 0.13 -17.83 -15.85
N GLU A 99 1.04 -17.07 -16.44
CA GLU A 99 2.22 -17.63 -17.08
C GLU A 99 3.13 -18.36 -16.09
N LEU A 100 3.33 -17.79 -14.90
CA LEU A 100 4.12 -18.46 -13.86
C LEU A 100 3.48 -19.79 -13.46
N GLU A 101 2.19 -19.82 -13.31
CA GLU A 101 1.47 -21.05 -12.98
C GLU A 101 1.58 -22.08 -14.09
N ASN A 102 1.48 -21.66 -15.36
CA ASN A 102 1.65 -22.54 -16.51
C ASN A 102 3.06 -23.13 -16.58
N MET A 103 4.05 -22.41 -16.10
CA MET A 103 5.44 -22.86 -16.03
C MET A 103 5.75 -23.65 -14.76
N SER A 104 4.76 -23.89 -13.93
CA SER A 104 4.89 -24.55 -12.63
C SER A 104 5.87 -23.82 -11.70
N ILE A 105 5.90 -22.49 -11.79
CA ILE A 105 6.69 -21.63 -10.90
C ILE A 105 5.75 -21.12 -9.82
N GLN A 106 6.10 -21.33 -8.56
CA GLN A 106 5.35 -20.81 -7.44
C GLN A 106 5.59 -19.31 -7.29
N TRP A 107 4.61 -18.62 -6.73
CA TRP A 107 4.78 -17.19 -6.43
C TRP A 107 4.17 -16.86 -5.09
N GLY A 108 4.64 -15.77 -4.49
CA GLY A 108 4.18 -15.29 -3.21
C GLY A 108 4.30 -13.78 -3.12
N VAL A 109 3.88 -13.23 -2.01
CA VAL A 109 3.82 -11.79 -1.80
C VAL A 109 4.58 -11.41 -0.55
N VAL A 110 5.36 -10.33 -0.63
CA VAL A 110 6.06 -9.73 0.50
C VAL A 110 5.59 -8.28 0.60
N THR A 111 5.21 -7.84 1.79
CA THR A 111 4.67 -6.50 1.96
C THR A 111 5.20 -5.82 3.22
N ASN A 112 5.37 -4.49 3.15
CA ASN A 112 5.72 -3.67 4.29
C ASN A 112 4.53 -3.33 5.19
N LEU A 113 3.30 -3.62 4.76
CA LEU A 113 2.11 -3.34 5.53
C LEU A 113 1.74 -4.48 6.48
N SER A 114 2.66 -5.40 6.69
CA SER A 114 2.50 -6.47 7.65
C SER A 114 1.28 -7.34 7.38
N LEU A 115 0.48 -7.55 8.41
CA LEU A 115 -0.61 -8.51 8.39
C LEU A 115 -1.86 -8.05 7.66
N ILE A 116 -1.87 -6.84 7.14
CA ILE A 116 -3.08 -6.27 6.52
C ILE A 116 -3.52 -7.08 5.30
N HIS A 117 -2.57 -7.62 4.59
CA HIS A 117 -2.83 -8.25 3.30
C HIS A 117 -2.85 -9.78 3.35
N ILE A 118 -2.81 -10.34 4.50
CA ILE A 118 -2.78 -11.79 4.65
C ILE A 118 -4.17 -12.34 4.88
#